data_13555e4d16b634fc8675648a0e178a2e
#
_entry.id   13555e4d16b634fc8675648a0e178a2e
#
_cell.length_a   1.000
_cell.length_b   1.000
_cell.length_c   1.000
_cell.angle_alpha   90.00
_cell.angle_beta   90.00
_cell.angle_gamma   90.00
#
_symmetry.space_group_name_H-M   'P 1'
#
loop_
_entity.id
_entity.type
_entity.pdbx_description
1 polymer ?
#
loop_
_entity_poly.entity_id
_entity_poly.type
_entity_poly.pdbx_seq_one_letter_code
_entity_poly.pdbx_strand_id
1 'polypeptide(L)'
;MTYIPPARLVWNFCPICGRKLVLAHDGEADHPHCAPCHRFFYHNPVPATCCFLRREDGALLLVRRGVEPCKGEWSLPGGFLELNESPEEGIIREIREETGFQISNIRLLGAKTKPSPINGAILVLGFVTEHWTGDLETGSDVMEAAFFLPHERPNLVFTVHRELLALYDALYA
;
A
#
# COMPACT_ATOMS: atom_id res chain seq x y z
N MET A 1 18.32 -10.71 -8.28
CA MET A 1 18.94 -9.62 -7.48
C MET A 1 18.54 -9.84 -6.04
N THR A 2 19.48 -10.16 -5.16
CA THR A 2 19.19 -10.37 -3.74
C THR A 2 18.88 -9.00 -3.12
N TYR A 3 17.67 -8.80 -2.59
CA TYR A 3 17.32 -7.59 -1.88
C TYR A 3 18.09 -7.54 -0.55
N ILE A 4 18.81 -6.45 -0.35
CA ILE A 4 19.48 -6.16 0.93
C ILE A 4 18.67 -5.06 1.62
N PRO A 5 18.00 -5.34 2.75
CA PRO A 5 17.22 -4.33 3.45
C PRO A 5 18.12 -3.20 3.93
N PRO A 6 17.64 -1.95 3.99
CA PRO A 6 18.36 -0.85 4.62
C PRO A 6 18.82 -1.24 6.03
N ALA A 7 20.00 -0.75 6.45
CA ALA A 7 20.61 -1.11 7.73
C ALA A 7 19.66 -0.92 8.95
N ARG A 8 18.77 0.08 8.88
CA ARG A 8 17.74 0.35 9.91
C ARG A 8 16.62 -0.70 10.00
N LEU A 9 16.46 -1.54 8.95
CA LEU A 9 15.45 -2.61 8.92
C LEU A 9 16.07 -3.97 9.26
N VAL A 10 17.37 -4.03 9.52
CA VAL A 10 18.01 -5.28 9.94
C VAL A 10 17.66 -5.55 11.39
N TRP A 11 17.06 -6.70 11.63
CA TRP A 11 16.81 -7.18 12.97
C TRP A 11 18.16 -7.49 13.68
N ASN A 12 18.53 -6.67 14.67
CA ASN A 12 19.75 -6.87 15.44
C ASN A 12 19.49 -7.57 16.76
N PHE A 13 18.29 -7.39 17.33
CA PHE A 13 17.88 -7.94 18.62
C PHE A 13 16.54 -8.64 18.48
N CYS A 14 16.38 -9.72 19.23
CA CYS A 14 15.12 -10.47 19.30
C CYS A 14 14.01 -9.63 19.94
N PRO A 15 12.87 -9.40 19.27
CA PRO A 15 11.78 -8.61 19.84
C PRO A 15 11.06 -9.32 21.00
N ILE A 16 11.33 -10.63 21.21
CA ILE A 16 10.71 -11.43 22.27
C ILE A 16 11.54 -11.38 23.56
N CYS A 17 12.87 -11.55 23.47
CA CYS A 17 13.74 -11.67 24.65
C CYS A 17 14.88 -10.65 24.71
N GLY A 18 14.99 -9.74 23.75
CA GLY A 18 16.01 -8.69 23.70
C GLY A 18 17.43 -9.16 23.38
N ARG A 19 17.68 -10.46 23.20
CA ARG A 19 19.02 -10.96 22.89
C ARG A 19 19.43 -10.65 21.46
N LYS A 20 20.74 -10.48 21.25
CA LYS A 20 21.30 -10.24 19.92
C LYS A 20 21.01 -11.42 18.99
N LEU A 21 20.53 -11.12 17.79
CA LEU A 21 20.31 -12.11 16.74
C LEU A 21 21.62 -12.45 16.04
N VAL A 22 21.70 -13.67 15.54
CA VAL A 22 22.79 -14.17 14.68
C VAL A 22 22.19 -14.64 13.36
N LEU A 23 22.96 -14.59 12.28
CA LEU A 23 22.54 -15.20 11.03
C LEU A 23 22.66 -16.73 11.17
N ALA A 24 21.63 -17.44 10.77
CA ALA A 24 21.59 -18.89 10.70
C ALA A 24 20.79 -19.35 9.47
N HIS A 25 21.15 -20.50 8.93
CA HIS A 25 20.51 -21.10 7.77
C HIS A 25 19.24 -21.83 8.19
N ASP A 26 18.09 -21.49 7.57
CA ASP A 26 16.80 -22.10 7.90
C ASP A 26 16.45 -23.34 7.05
N GLY A 27 17.35 -23.69 6.13
CA GLY A 27 17.17 -24.75 5.13
C GLY A 27 17.15 -24.22 3.70
N GLU A 28 16.82 -22.93 3.50
CA GLU A 28 16.76 -22.27 2.20
C GLU A 28 17.72 -21.08 2.11
N ALA A 29 17.81 -20.24 3.18
CA ALA A 29 18.64 -19.05 3.21
C ALA A 29 19.08 -18.69 4.63
N ASP A 30 19.99 -17.70 4.72
CA ASP A 30 20.43 -17.15 6.00
C ASP A 30 19.46 -16.02 6.45
N HIS A 31 18.91 -16.22 7.65
CA HIS A 31 18.00 -15.26 8.29
C HIS A 31 18.44 -14.92 9.71
N PRO A 32 18.07 -13.73 10.24
CA PRO A 32 18.24 -13.44 11.66
C PRO A 32 17.56 -14.51 12.52
N HIS A 33 18.30 -15.09 13.44
CA HIS A 33 17.86 -16.19 14.31
C HIS A 33 18.13 -15.87 15.78
N CYS A 34 17.16 -16.18 16.63
CA CYS A 34 17.32 -16.16 18.07
C CYS A 34 17.42 -17.60 18.61
N ALA A 35 18.63 -18.04 18.97
CA ALA A 35 18.84 -19.39 19.47
C ALA A 35 18.03 -19.70 20.75
N PRO A 36 17.97 -18.80 21.77
CA PRO A 36 17.19 -19.07 22.97
C PRO A 36 15.67 -19.14 22.76
N CYS A 37 15.14 -18.42 21.76
CA CYS A 37 13.71 -18.45 21.41
C CYS A 37 13.40 -19.49 20.31
N HIS A 38 14.41 -20.10 19.71
CA HIS A 38 14.29 -21.02 18.59
C HIS A 38 13.47 -20.43 17.43
N ARG A 39 13.72 -19.13 17.08
CA ARG A 39 12.94 -18.42 16.06
C ARG A 39 13.82 -17.72 15.04
N PHE A 40 13.44 -17.87 13.76
CA PHE A 40 13.90 -17.04 12.65
C PHE A 40 13.00 -15.79 12.50
N PHE A 41 13.58 -14.73 11.98
CA PHE A 41 12.88 -13.47 11.67
C PHE A 41 13.07 -13.14 10.20
N TYR A 42 11.97 -12.97 9.49
CA TYR A 42 11.93 -12.73 8.04
C TYR A 42 11.61 -11.28 7.75
N HIS A 43 12.25 -10.73 6.71
CA HIS A 43 11.92 -9.42 6.18
C HIS A 43 10.96 -9.59 5.00
N ASN A 44 9.70 -9.33 5.23
CA ASN A 44 8.65 -9.42 4.21
C ASN A 44 8.24 -8.02 3.75
N PRO A 45 7.74 -7.86 2.50
CA PRO A 45 7.11 -6.62 2.08
C PRO A 45 5.94 -6.26 3.01
N VAL A 46 5.82 -4.98 3.34
CA VAL A 46 4.67 -4.49 4.09
C VAL A 46 3.47 -4.41 3.14
N PRO A 47 2.32 -5.02 3.47
CA PRO A 47 1.14 -5.00 2.62
C PRO A 47 0.43 -3.66 2.71
N ALA A 48 -0.03 -3.17 1.55
CA ALA A 48 -0.82 -1.97 1.38
C ALA A 48 -1.85 -2.16 0.28
N THR A 49 -2.87 -1.33 0.26
CA THR A 49 -3.92 -1.33 -0.75
C THR A 49 -4.06 0.03 -1.42
N CYS A 50 -4.58 0.07 -2.64
CA CYS A 50 -5.07 1.29 -3.28
C CYS A 50 -6.31 1.00 -4.12
N CYS A 51 -7.14 2.01 -4.36
CA CYS A 51 -8.39 1.89 -5.09
C CYS A 51 -8.44 2.77 -6.32
N PHE A 52 -8.87 2.17 -7.43
CA PHE A 52 -9.35 2.82 -8.65
C PHE A 52 -10.87 2.96 -8.53
N LEU A 53 -11.33 4.03 -7.88
CA LEU A 53 -12.73 4.37 -7.77
C LEU A 53 -13.12 5.13 -9.03
N ARG A 54 -13.89 4.46 -9.91
CA ARG A 54 -14.21 4.94 -11.27
C ARG A 54 -15.63 5.46 -11.34
N ARG A 55 -15.77 6.70 -11.76
CA ARG A 55 -17.07 7.32 -12.11
C ARG A 55 -17.51 6.87 -13.52
N GLU A 56 -18.81 6.97 -13.82
CA GLU A 56 -19.41 6.54 -15.10
C GLU A 56 -18.77 7.17 -16.34
N ASP A 57 -18.28 8.41 -16.24
CA ASP A 57 -17.59 9.14 -17.31
C ASP A 57 -16.11 8.71 -17.48
N GLY A 58 -15.63 7.73 -16.71
CA GLY A 58 -14.26 7.22 -16.72
C GLY A 58 -13.29 8.00 -15.85
N ALA A 59 -13.75 9.03 -15.13
CA ALA A 59 -12.92 9.74 -14.18
C ALA A 59 -12.55 8.86 -12.98
N LEU A 60 -11.32 8.98 -12.48
CA LEU A 60 -10.82 8.30 -11.29
C LEU A 60 -10.72 9.28 -10.12
N LEU A 61 -11.12 8.82 -8.95
CA LEU A 61 -10.87 9.55 -7.70
C LEU A 61 -9.38 9.48 -7.37
N LEU A 62 -8.76 10.64 -7.18
CA LEU A 62 -7.41 10.78 -6.65
C LEU A 62 -7.45 11.63 -5.39
N VAL A 63 -6.47 11.41 -4.52
CA VAL A 63 -6.31 12.15 -3.27
C VAL A 63 -4.99 12.89 -3.25
N ARG A 64 -5.00 14.11 -2.70
CA ARG A 64 -3.81 14.91 -2.46
C ARG A 64 -3.37 14.71 -1.03
N ARG A 65 -2.17 14.17 -0.85
CA ARG A 65 -1.67 13.74 0.45
C ARG A 65 -1.55 14.89 1.45
N GLY A 66 -2.06 14.69 2.65
CA GLY A 66 -1.95 15.64 3.77
C GLY A 66 -0.74 15.37 4.67
N VAL A 67 -0.11 14.18 4.54
CA VAL A 67 0.96 13.70 5.43
C VAL A 67 2.19 13.25 4.66
N GLU A 68 3.33 13.22 5.35
CA GLU A 68 4.58 12.65 4.79
C GLU A 68 4.51 11.10 4.72
N PRO A 69 5.24 10.48 3.81
CA PRO A 69 6.07 11.08 2.75
C PRO A 69 5.20 11.68 1.62
N CYS A 70 5.79 12.62 0.89
CA CYS A 70 5.19 13.22 -0.31
C CYS A 70 3.91 14.04 -0.03
N LYS A 71 3.86 14.78 1.06
CA LYS A 71 2.79 15.73 1.37
C LYS A 71 2.57 16.71 0.22
N GLY A 72 1.31 16.96 -0.15
CA GLY A 72 0.91 17.84 -1.23
C GLY A 72 0.89 17.20 -2.62
N GLU A 73 1.37 15.97 -2.78
CA GLU A 73 1.39 15.24 -4.04
C GLU A 73 0.13 14.38 -4.23
N TRP A 74 -0.18 14.03 -5.49
CA TRP A 74 -1.33 13.22 -5.83
C TRP A 74 -1.02 11.72 -5.82
N SER A 75 -1.97 10.93 -5.32
CA SER A 75 -1.92 9.47 -5.29
C SER A 75 -3.31 8.85 -5.50
N LEU A 76 -3.34 7.55 -5.74
CA LEU A 76 -4.57 6.77 -5.55
C LEU A 76 -4.90 6.74 -4.05
N PRO A 77 -6.18 6.77 -3.66
CA PRO A 77 -6.59 6.59 -2.28
C PRO A 77 -6.28 5.17 -1.80
N GLY A 78 -5.94 5.03 -0.51
CA GLY A 78 -5.59 3.78 0.13
C GLY A 78 -4.38 3.87 1.03
N GLY A 79 -4.09 2.80 1.78
CA GLY A 79 -3.02 2.78 2.77
C GLY A 79 -2.57 1.38 3.17
N PHE A 80 -1.93 1.29 4.32
CA PHE A 80 -1.39 0.03 4.84
C PHE A 80 -2.50 -0.82 5.46
N LEU A 81 -2.36 -2.15 5.31
CA LEU A 81 -3.23 -3.08 6.01
C LEU A 81 -2.91 -3.09 7.51
N GLU A 82 -3.97 -3.15 8.30
CA GLU A 82 -3.89 -3.38 9.74
C GLU A 82 -3.87 -4.88 10.08
N LEU A 83 -3.49 -5.20 11.32
CA LEU A 83 -3.57 -6.57 11.80
C LEU A 83 -5.02 -7.05 11.86
N ASN A 84 -5.25 -8.27 11.41
CA ASN A 84 -6.54 -8.96 11.45
C ASN A 84 -7.61 -8.43 10.48
N GLU A 85 -7.25 -7.61 9.47
CA GLU A 85 -8.13 -7.28 8.36
C GLU A 85 -7.70 -7.98 7.06
N SER A 86 -8.64 -8.33 6.23
CA SER A 86 -8.39 -8.76 4.85
C SER A 86 -8.03 -7.55 3.97
N PRO A 87 -7.39 -7.76 2.80
CA PRO A 87 -7.12 -6.66 1.87
C PRO A 87 -8.39 -5.91 1.42
N GLU A 88 -9.50 -6.62 1.32
CA GLU A 88 -10.81 -6.06 0.98
C GLU A 88 -11.36 -5.16 2.11
N GLU A 89 -11.25 -5.61 3.35
CA GLU A 89 -11.65 -4.81 4.52
C GLU A 89 -10.77 -3.57 4.66
N GLY A 90 -9.44 -3.72 4.45
CA GLY A 90 -8.49 -2.62 4.52
C GLY A 90 -8.79 -1.54 3.50
N ILE A 91 -9.03 -1.88 2.22
CA ILE A 91 -9.33 -0.87 1.22
C ILE A 91 -10.69 -0.19 1.46
N ILE A 92 -11.69 -0.89 1.97
CA ILE A 92 -13.00 -0.30 2.34
C ILE A 92 -12.81 0.70 3.49
N ARG A 93 -12.03 0.34 4.50
CA ARG A 93 -11.69 1.23 5.63
C ARG A 93 -10.97 2.48 5.15
N GLU A 94 -9.88 2.33 4.37
CA GLU A 94 -9.06 3.44 3.87
C GLU A 94 -9.90 4.42 3.02
N ILE A 95 -10.71 3.93 2.08
CA ILE A 95 -11.57 4.80 1.27
C ILE A 95 -12.54 5.59 2.15
N ARG A 96 -13.14 4.95 3.15
CA ARG A 96 -14.05 5.65 4.08
C ARG A 96 -13.31 6.72 4.90
N GLU A 97 -12.11 6.41 5.39
CA GLU A 97 -11.31 7.33 6.22
C GLU A 97 -10.77 8.50 5.41
N GLU A 98 -10.33 8.28 4.18
CA GLU A 98 -9.73 9.31 3.33
C GLU A 98 -10.76 10.17 2.58
N THR A 99 -11.96 9.61 2.29
CA THR A 99 -12.89 10.26 1.34
C THR A 99 -14.34 10.34 1.80
N GLY A 100 -14.72 9.71 2.93
CA GLY A 100 -16.10 9.59 3.39
C GLY A 100 -16.94 8.57 2.62
N PHE A 101 -16.50 8.08 1.47
CA PHE A 101 -17.25 7.14 0.66
C PHE A 101 -17.28 5.75 1.28
N GLN A 102 -18.44 5.08 1.11
CA GLN A 102 -18.59 3.65 1.38
C GLN A 102 -18.61 2.90 0.05
N ILE A 103 -17.58 2.12 -0.21
CA ILE A 103 -17.44 1.36 -1.45
C ILE A 103 -17.97 -0.08 -1.31
N SER A 104 -18.39 -0.66 -2.44
CA SER A 104 -18.82 -2.06 -2.54
C SER A 104 -18.40 -2.65 -3.89
N ASN A 105 -18.66 -3.95 -4.09
CA ASN A 105 -18.34 -4.67 -5.34
C ASN A 105 -16.90 -4.46 -5.84
N ILE A 106 -15.97 -4.44 -4.90
CA ILE A 106 -14.54 -4.27 -5.20
C ILE A 106 -13.99 -5.51 -5.89
N ARG A 107 -13.10 -5.29 -6.86
CA ARG A 107 -12.41 -6.36 -7.61
C ARG A 107 -10.92 -6.11 -7.58
N LEU A 108 -10.14 -7.15 -7.31
CA LEU A 108 -8.68 -7.06 -7.39
C LEU A 108 -8.26 -6.82 -8.85
N LEU A 109 -7.57 -5.73 -9.10
CA LEU A 109 -6.95 -5.39 -10.39
C LEU A 109 -5.62 -6.15 -10.56
N GLY A 110 -4.81 -6.16 -9.52
CA GLY A 110 -3.49 -6.77 -9.51
C GLY A 110 -2.65 -6.33 -8.33
N ALA A 111 -1.43 -6.85 -8.27
CA ALA A 111 -0.50 -6.53 -7.20
C ALA A 111 0.89 -6.19 -7.76
N LYS A 112 1.59 -5.27 -7.09
CA LYS A 112 2.96 -4.87 -7.42
C LYS A 112 3.80 -4.74 -6.15
N THR A 113 5.04 -5.19 -6.22
CA THR A 113 6.01 -5.02 -5.13
C THR A 113 7.09 -4.01 -5.55
N LYS A 114 7.40 -3.07 -4.66
CA LYS A 114 8.47 -2.08 -4.87
C LYS A 114 9.36 -1.94 -3.65
N PRO A 115 10.67 -1.67 -3.86
CA PRO A 115 11.54 -1.24 -2.78
C PRO A 115 10.99 0.03 -2.11
N SER A 116 11.09 0.09 -0.79
CA SER A 116 10.73 1.25 0.02
C SER A 116 11.91 1.62 0.92
N PRO A 117 12.38 2.87 0.88
CA PRO A 117 13.45 3.31 1.75
C PRO A 117 13.04 3.33 3.23
N ILE A 118 11.74 3.28 3.53
CA ILE A 118 11.20 3.28 4.90
C ILE A 118 10.94 1.84 5.36
N ASN A 119 10.26 1.03 4.53
CA ASN A 119 9.74 -0.29 4.92
C ASN A 119 10.50 -1.46 4.30
N GLY A 120 11.61 -1.20 3.59
CA GLY A 120 12.35 -2.22 2.84
C GLY A 120 11.68 -2.57 1.51
N ALA A 121 10.47 -3.07 1.56
CA ALA A 121 9.60 -3.28 0.40
C ALA A 121 8.14 -3.07 0.79
N ILE A 122 7.31 -2.70 -0.18
CA ILE A 122 5.85 -2.60 -0.05
C ILE A 122 5.23 -3.48 -1.13
N LEU A 123 4.25 -4.30 -0.74
CA LEU A 123 3.36 -5.01 -1.64
C LEU A 123 2.04 -4.24 -1.70
N VAL A 124 1.72 -3.65 -2.86
CA VAL A 124 0.46 -2.90 -3.06
C VAL A 124 -0.52 -3.74 -3.87
N LEU A 125 -1.71 -3.96 -3.31
CA LEU A 125 -2.85 -4.57 -3.99
C LEU A 125 -3.75 -3.45 -4.51
N GLY A 126 -3.93 -3.40 -5.83
CA GLY A 126 -4.84 -2.44 -6.49
C GLY A 126 -6.23 -3.04 -6.65
N PHE A 127 -7.24 -2.34 -6.16
CA PHE A 127 -8.65 -2.70 -6.32
C PHE A 127 -9.37 -1.72 -7.26
N VAL A 128 -10.43 -2.17 -7.91
CA VAL A 128 -11.31 -1.35 -8.75
C VAL A 128 -12.73 -1.45 -8.25
N THR A 129 -13.43 -0.31 -8.21
CA THR A 129 -14.89 -0.27 -8.03
C THR A 129 -15.52 0.90 -8.78
N GLU A 130 -16.79 0.74 -9.12
CA GLU A 130 -17.69 1.75 -9.69
C GLU A 130 -18.89 2.00 -8.76
N HIS A 131 -18.88 1.39 -7.56
CA HIS A 131 -20.00 1.40 -6.64
C HIS A 131 -19.58 2.04 -5.31
N TRP A 132 -20.16 3.19 -5.02
CA TRP A 132 -20.01 3.87 -3.73
C TRP A 132 -21.27 4.64 -3.36
N THR A 133 -21.38 4.99 -2.08
CA THR A 133 -22.40 5.86 -1.50
C THR A 133 -21.75 6.85 -0.55
N GLY A 134 -22.49 7.87 -0.16
CA GLY A 134 -22.00 8.94 0.72
C GLY A 134 -21.54 10.18 -0.05
N ASP A 135 -21.11 11.17 0.69
CA ASP A 135 -20.58 12.44 0.18
C ASP A 135 -19.05 12.47 0.32
N LEU A 136 -18.41 13.24 -0.56
CA LEU A 136 -16.96 13.40 -0.53
C LEU A 136 -16.55 14.30 0.65
N GLU A 137 -15.95 13.70 1.65
CA GLU A 137 -15.42 14.36 2.84
C GLU A 137 -13.97 13.90 3.07
N THR A 138 -13.01 14.84 2.96
CA THR A 138 -11.60 14.49 3.14
C THR A 138 -11.27 14.23 4.61
N GLY A 139 -10.61 13.11 4.89
CA GLY A 139 -10.06 12.80 6.20
C GLY A 139 -8.82 13.62 6.55
N SER A 140 -8.28 13.43 7.76
CA SER A 140 -7.12 14.19 8.28
C SER A 140 -5.85 14.07 7.44
N ASP A 141 -5.69 12.94 6.77
CA ASP A 141 -4.49 12.59 5.99
C ASP A 141 -4.58 13.01 4.52
N VAL A 142 -5.68 13.63 4.12
CA VAL A 142 -5.98 14.09 2.76
C VAL A 142 -6.25 15.58 2.76
N MET A 143 -5.49 16.35 1.96
CA MET A 143 -5.69 17.79 1.75
C MET A 143 -6.83 18.08 0.77
N GLU A 144 -7.00 17.22 -0.22
CA GLU A 144 -7.93 17.39 -1.33
C GLU A 144 -8.24 16.04 -1.95
N ALA A 145 -9.47 15.83 -2.39
CA ALA A 145 -9.85 14.66 -3.19
C ALA A 145 -10.73 15.12 -4.35
N ALA A 146 -10.45 14.61 -5.55
CA ALA A 146 -11.18 15.00 -6.77
C ALA A 146 -11.18 13.89 -7.81
N PHE A 147 -12.19 13.90 -8.68
CA PHE A 147 -12.27 13.02 -9.84
C PHE A 147 -11.60 13.66 -11.06
N PHE A 148 -10.72 12.91 -11.72
CA PHE A 148 -9.97 13.33 -12.90
C PHE A 148 -10.27 12.45 -14.09
N LEU A 149 -10.63 13.03 -15.22
CA LEU A 149 -10.70 12.34 -16.51
C LEU A 149 -9.31 11.85 -16.93
N PRO A 150 -9.19 10.81 -17.79
CA PRO A 150 -7.89 10.24 -18.16
C PRO A 150 -6.84 11.26 -18.61
N HIS A 151 -7.24 12.29 -19.37
CA HIS A 151 -6.34 13.32 -19.90
C HIS A 151 -6.06 14.47 -18.93
N GLU A 152 -6.76 14.52 -17.78
CA GLU A 152 -6.61 15.55 -16.74
C GLU A 152 -5.85 15.05 -15.52
N ARG A 153 -5.56 13.75 -15.46
CA ARG A 153 -4.94 13.12 -14.29
C ARG A 153 -3.58 13.74 -13.99
N PRO A 154 -3.35 14.23 -12.77
CA PRO A 154 -2.02 14.65 -12.34
C PRO A 154 -1.06 13.46 -12.29
N ASN A 155 0.23 13.77 -12.28
CA ASN A 155 1.23 12.72 -12.09
C ASN A 155 1.10 12.12 -10.69
N LEU A 156 0.97 10.79 -10.62
CA LEU A 156 0.93 10.09 -9.33
C LEU A 156 2.34 9.97 -8.75
N VAL A 157 2.52 10.35 -7.50
CA VAL A 157 3.83 10.40 -6.85
C VAL A 157 4.47 9.02 -6.71
N PHE A 158 3.68 7.98 -6.39
CA PHE A 158 4.22 6.63 -6.18
C PHE A 158 4.35 5.86 -7.50
N THR A 159 5.57 5.36 -7.77
CA THR A 159 5.83 4.54 -8.95
C THR A 159 4.92 3.32 -9.03
N VAL A 160 4.63 2.67 -7.90
CA VAL A 160 3.72 1.52 -7.84
C VAL A 160 2.30 1.88 -8.27
N HIS A 161 1.81 3.07 -7.93
CA HIS A 161 0.50 3.55 -8.38
C HIS A 161 0.49 3.81 -9.89
N ARG A 162 1.57 4.36 -10.46
CA ARG A 162 1.69 4.55 -11.92
C ARG A 162 1.70 3.22 -12.69
N GLU A 163 2.37 2.19 -12.14
CA GLU A 163 2.38 0.86 -12.77
C GLU A 163 1.03 0.16 -12.69
N LEU A 164 0.32 0.31 -11.57
CA LEU A 164 -1.05 -0.19 -11.44
C LEU A 164 -2.03 0.61 -12.32
N LEU A 165 -1.82 1.93 -12.46
CA LEU A 165 -2.61 2.77 -13.37
C LEU A 165 -2.41 2.35 -14.83
N ALA A 166 -1.19 2.05 -15.25
CA ALA A 166 -0.94 1.53 -16.60
C ALA A 166 -1.63 0.17 -16.85
N LEU A 167 -1.69 -0.71 -15.83
CA LEU A 167 -2.46 -1.95 -15.91
C LEU A 167 -3.96 -1.67 -15.98
N TYR A 168 -4.47 -0.73 -15.20
CA TYR A 168 -5.87 -0.30 -15.22
C TYR A 168 -6.24 0.24 -16.61
N ASP A 169 -5.47 1.18 -17.15
CA ASP A 169 -5.74 1.79 -18.47
C ASP A 169 -5.73 0.74 -19.59
N ALA A 170 -4.87 -0.29 -19.52
CA ALA A 170 -4.86 -1.38 -20.49
C ALA A 170 -6.13 -2.27 -20.45
N LEU A 171 -6.85 -2.30 -19.34
CA LEU A 171 -8.04 -3.15 -19.16
C LEU A 171 -9.36 -2.39 -19.29
N TYR A 172 -9.37 -1.08 -19.06
CA TYR A 172 -10.58 -0.25 -18.94
C TYR A 172 -10.61 0.98 -19.87
N ALA A 173 -9.58 1.18 -20.71
CA ALA A 173 -9.53 2.25 -21.72
C ALA A 173 -10.36 1.91 -22.99
#